data_5220aadb91b76617c48c1a4d91c46e15
#
_entry.id   5220aadb91b76617c48c1a4d91c46e15
#
_cell.length_a   1.000
_cell.length_b   1.000
_cell.length_c   1.000
_cell.angle_alpha   90.00
_cell.angle_beta   90.00
_cell.angle_gamma   90.00
#
_symmetry.space_group_name_H-M   'P 1'
#
loop_
_entity.id
_entity.type
_entity.pdbx_description
1 polymer ?
#
loop_
_entity_poly.entity_id
_entity_poly.type
_entity_poly.pdbx_seq_one_letter_code
_entity_poly.pdbx_strand_id
1 'polypeptide(L)'
;EWHATIHLAQVSAGHAARTLIRLEQDVFPWLGGVPVGEIKAPQLLQAMRRIEARGAIETAHRALQACGQVCRYAIATGRAERDPTPDLRGALRPVLVQHMAAITDPQRVGDLLRAIESYKGMPITRAALQLAPLVFVRPGELRKAEWVEFDLDAAQWRIPAARMKRTKQEKLSGMAHAVPLSRQAVAILRELHPLTGHGRYLFPSPRTGERPMSDNGVLSALRRMGFPSDEMTGHGFRALARRMLAERLN
;
A
#
# COMPACT_ATOMS: atom_id res chain seq x y z
N GLU A 1 25.34 5.77 -4.80
CA GLU A 1 25.93 5.44 -3.49
C GLU A 1 24.90 5.59 -2.38
N TRP A 2 24.38 6.78 -2.03
CA TRP A 2 23.37 7.00 -0.98
C TRP A 2 22.26 5.94 -0.96
N HIS A 3 21.70 5.61 -2.13
CA HIS A 3 20.62 4.63 -2.24
C HIS A 3 21.05 3.25 -1.75
N ALA A 4 22.24 2.78 -2.14
CA ALA A 4 22.74 1.46 -1.78
C ALA A 4 23.20 1.36 -0.32
N THR A 5 23.85 2.43 0.19
CA THR A 5 24.46 2.40 1.53
C THR A 5 23.49 2.79 2.66
N ILE A 6 22.62 3.76 2.41
CA ILE A 6 21.76 4.35 3.44
C ILE A 6 20.29 3.99 3.21
N HIS A 7 19.76 4.31 2.02
CA HIS A 7 18.31 4.23 1.78
C HIS A 7 17.78 2.79 1.84
N LEU A 8 18.48 1.83 1.20
CA LEU A 8 18.15 0.40 1.28
C LEU A 8 18.17 -0.14 2.71
N ALA A 9 19.04 0.37 3.58
CA ALA A 9 19.06 -0.03 4.98
C ALA A 9 17.88 0.50 5.80
N GLN A 10 17.36 1.68 5.47
CA GLN A 10 16.34 2.38 6.25
C GLN A 10 14.91 2.02 5.88
N VAL A 11 14.64 1.69 4.62
CA VAL A 11 13.28 1.47 4.12
C VAL A 11 13.06 0.04 3.59
N SER A 12 11.82 -0.31 3.27
CA SER A 12 11.52 -1.60 2.62
C SER A 12 12.10 -1.65 1.20
N ALA A 13 12.50 -2.85 0.74
CA ALA A 13 13.04 -3.06 -0.61
C ALA A 13 12.14 -2.48 -1.72
N GLY A 14 10.82 -2.67 -1.61
CA GLY A 14 9.87 -2.10 -2.59
C GLY A 14 9.78 -0.57 -2.54
N HIS A 15 10.02 0.07 -1.39
CA HIS A 15 10.09 1.53 -1.31
C HIS A 15 11.39 2.03 -1.93
N ALA A 16 12.51 1.41 -1.60
CA ALA A 16 13.82 1.75 -2.15
C ALA A 16 13.82 1.64 -3.68
N ALA A 17 13.31 0.52 -4.22
CA ALA A 17 13.20 0.31 -5.68
C ALA A 17 12.37 1.41 -6.36
N ARG A 18 11.20 1.76 -5.80
CA ARG A 18 10.38 2.86 -6.37
C ARG A 18 11.06 4.22 -6.28
N THR A 19 11.86 4.47 -5.25
CA THR A 19 12.62 5.72 -5.13
C THR A 19 13.72 5.77 -6.19
N LEU A 20 14.44 4.67 -6.41
CA LEU A 20 15.47 4.58 -7.44
C LEU A 20 14.88 4.78 -8.85
N ILE A 21 13.84 4.03 -9.19
CA ILE A 21 13.14 4.16 -10.49
C ILE A 21 12.70 5.61 -10.73
N ARG A 22 12.17 6.29 -9.71
CA ARG A 22 11.77 7.70 -9.83
C ARG A 22 12.98 8.61 -10.11
N LEU A 23 14.10 8.40 -9.43
CA LEU A 23 15.31 9.17 -9.70
C LEU A 23 15.85 8.89 -11.10
N GLU A 24 15.89 7.64 -11.53
CA GLU A 24 16.37 7.23 -12.84
C GLU A 24 15.49 7.76 -13.99
N GLN A 25 14.20 7.73 -13.83
CA GLN A 25 13.27 8.15 -14.88
C GLN A 25 13.04 9.66 -14.92
N ASP A 26 13.02 10.32 -13.77
CA ASP A 26 12.53 11.68 -13.66
C ASP A 26 13.61 12.71 -13.32
N VAL A 27 14.74 12.31 -12.76
CA VAL A 27 15.81 13.23 -12.30
C VAL A 27 17.11 13.03 -13.06
N PHE A 28 17.61 11.80 -13.18
CA PHE A 28 18.89 11.53 -13.82
C PHE A 28 18.98 11.94 -15.28
N PRO A 29 17.93 11.87 -16.10
CA PRO A 29 18.02 12.37 -17.47
C PRO A 29 18.38 13.86 -17.59
N TRP A 30 18.17 14.63 -16.53
CA TRP A 30 18.37 16.08 -16.51
C TRP A 30 19.53 16.54 -15.63
N LEU A 31 19.77 15.82 -14.54
CA LEU A 31 20.74 16.21 -13.51
C LEU A 31 21.81 15.14 -13.27
N GLY A 32 21.69 13.93 -13.83
CA GLY A 32 22.61 12.83 -13.54
C GLY A 32 24.05 13.06 -14.00
N GLY A 33 24.25 13.94 -15.00
CA GLY A 33 25.59 14.34 -15.47
C GLY A 33 26.17 15.56 -14.73
N VAL A 34 25.41 16.18 -13.81
CA VAL A 34 25.88 17.35 -13.05
C VAL A 34 26.44 16.89 -11.71
N PRO A 35 27.67 17.30 -11.33
CA PRO A 35 28.20 17.05 -10.00
C PRO A 35 27.24 17.52 -8.92
N VAL A 36 27.02 16.71 -7.88
CA VAL A 36 25.99 16.98 -6.86
C VAL A 36 26.19 18.33 -6.16
N GLY A 37 27.42 18.76 -5.96
CA GLY A 37 27.76 20.06 -5.36
C GLY A 37 27.47 21.27 -6.27
N GLU A 38 27.28 21.06 -7.56
CA GLU A 38 27.03 22.13 -8.55
C GLU A 38 25.53 22.27 -8.87
N ILE A 39 24.69 21.35 -8.37
CA ILE A 39 23.25 21.39 -8.61
C ILE A 39 22.63 22.56 -7.85
N LYS A 40 22.00 23.48 -8.59
CA LYS A 40 21.33 24.66 -8.04
C LYS A 40 19.80 24.51 -8.01
N ALA A 41 19.14 25.26 -7.15
CA ALA A 41 17.68 25.24 -7.00
C ALA A 41 16.90 25.43 -8.32
N PRO A 42 17.27 26.34 -9.26
CA PRO A 42 16.55 26.48 -10.52
C PRO A 42 16.60 25.22 -11.40
N GLN A 43 17.72 24.49 -11.40
CA GLN A 43 17.85 23.24 -12.16
C GLN A 43 16.94 22.14 -11.60
N LEU A 44 16.93 21.99 -10.25
CA LEU A 44 16.01 21.10 -9.57
C LEU A 44 14.55 21.45 -9.85
N LEU A 45 14.20 22.74 -9.76
CA LEU A 45 12.85 23.21 -10.03
C LEU A 45 12.42 22.86 -11.47
N GLN A 46 13.31 23.04 -12.44
CA GLN A 46 13.01 22.70 -13.83
C GLN A 46 12.74 21.20 -14.00
N ALA A 47 13.53 20.32 -13.35
CA ALA A 47 13.29 18.89 -13.36
C ALA A 47 11.93 18.54 -12.72
N MET A 48 11.59 19.14 -11.57
CA MET A 48 10.32 18.91 -10.88
C MET A 48 9.11 19.39 -11.72
N ARG A 49 9.22 20.54 -12.38
CA ARG A 49 8.15 21.07 -13.25
C ARG A 49 7.87 20.18 -14.45
N ARG A 50 8.85 19.45 -14.98
CA ARG A 50 8.63 18.44 -16.03
C ARG A 50 7.76 17.28 -15.51
N ILE A 51 7.95 16.88 -14.26
CA ILE A 51 7.12 15.86 -13.61
C ILE A 51 5.70 16.40 -13.41
N GLU A 52 5.56 17.64 -12.94
CA GLU A 52 4.27 18.29 -12.76
C GLU A 52 3.50 18.47 -14.07
N ALA A 53 4.19 18.75 -15.19
CA ALA A 53 3.58 18.90 -16.51
C ALA A 53 2.89 17.62 -17.00
N ARG A 54 3.32 16.44 -16.52
CA ARG A 54 2.64 15.16 -16.79
C ARG A 54 1.44 14.91 -15.85
N GLY A 55 1.07 15.86 -14.99
CA GLY A 55 0.04 15.68 -13.97
C GLY A 55 0.49 14.93 -12.71
N ALA A 56 1.77 14.52 -12.60
CA ALA A 56 2.29 13.70 -11.53
C ALA A 56 2.81 14.53 -10.33
N ILE A 57 1.96 15.41 -9.77
CA ILE A 57 2.34 16.39 -8.75
C ILE A 57 2.95 15.73 -7.51
N GLU A 58 2.31 14.67 -6.97
CA GLU A 58 2.84 13.93 -5.82
C GLU A 58 4.21 13.30 -6.12
N THR A 59 4.43 12.83 -7.35
CA THR A 59 5.72 12.27 -7.78
C THR A 59 6.80 13.34 -7.77
N ALA A 60 6.49 14.58 -8.19
CA ALA A 60 7.43 15.71 -8.13
C ALA A 60 7.87 16.00 -6.68
N HIS A 61 6.93 16.08 -5.75
CA HIS A 61 7.25 16.27 -4.33
C HIS A 61 8.10 15.13 -3.77
N ARG A 62 7.80 13.89 -4.11
CA ARG A 62 8.60 12.72 -3.68
C ARG A 62 9.98 12.68 -4.32
N ALA A 63 10.12 13.13 -5.56
CA ALA A 63 11.41 13.27 -6.23
C ALA A 63 12.26 14.34 -5.56
N LEU A 64 11.68 15.51 -5.29
CA LEU A 64 12.36 16.60 -4.58
C LEU A 64 12.83 16.16 -3.19
N GLN A 65 11.98 15.46 -2.45
CA GLN A 65 12.34 14.89 -1.13
C GLN A 65 13.54 13.94 -1.23
N ALA A 66 13.57 13.07 -2.24
CA ALA A 66 14.69 12.15 -2.47
C ALA A 66 15.97 12.90 -2.86
N CYS A 67 15.88 13.94 -3.71
CA CYS A 67 17.01 14.82 -4.02
C CYS A 67 17.59 15.47 -2.78
N GLY A 68 16.77 15.99 -1.86
CA GLY A 68 17.24 16.55 -0.61
C GLY A 68 17.95 15.52 0.30
N GLN A 69 17.50 14.27 0.31
CA GLN A 69 18.20 13.20 1.02
C GLN A 69 19.57 12.89 0.41
N VAL A 70 19.66 12.90 -0.93
CA VAL A 70 20.95 12.74 -1.65
C VAL A 70 21.88 13.90 -1.36
N CYS A 71 21.39 15.15 -1.42
CA CYS A 71 22.20 16.34 -1.14
C CYS A 71 22.73 16.34 0.29
N ARG A 72 21.92 16.02 1.28
CA ARG A 72 22.36 15.91 2.69
C ARG A 72 23.40 14.82 2.91
N TYR A 73 23.26 13.69 2.22
CA TYR A 73 24.29 12.67 2.23
C TYR A 73 25.58 13.15 1.57
N ALA A 74 25.48 13.88 0.47
CA ALA A 74 26.64 14.46 -0.21
C ALA A 74 27.37 15.47 0.68
N ILE A 75 26.64 16.30 1.44
CA ILE A 75 27.23 17.22 2.43
C ILE A 75 27.96 16.42 3.53
N ALA A 76 27.31 15.42 4.11
CA ALA A 76 27.88 14.59 5.16
C ALA A 76 29.14 13.82 4.71
N THR A 77 29.30 13.57 3.39
CA THR A 77 30.46 12.91 2.79
C THR A 77 31.44 13.87 2.10
N GLY A 78 31.30 15.18 2.30
CA GLY A 78 32.22 16.21 1.77
C GLY A 78 32.13 16.45 0.26
N ARG A 79 31.04 16.00 -0.42
CA ARG A 79 30.85 16.14 -1.87
C ARG A 79 29.97 17.33 -2.26
N ALA A 80 29.36 17.97 -1.32
CA ALA A 80 28.57 19.19 -1.49
C ALA A 80 28.66 20.04 -0.22
N GLU A 81 28.47 21.34 -0.38
CA GLU A 81 28.46 22.28 0.72
C GLU A 81 27.03 22.65 1.16
N ARG A 82 26.05 22.49 0.27
CA ARG A 82 24.68 22.96 0.48
C ARG A 82 23.64 22.01 -0.12
N ASP A 83 22.48 21.92 0.56
CA ASP A 83 21.26 21.30 0.03
C ASP A 83 20.39 22.42 -0.59
N PRO A 84 20.16 22.45 -1.93
CA PRO A 84 19.34 23.48 -2.57
C PRO A 84 17.83 23.21 -2.47
N THR A 85 17.42 22.05 -1.95
CA THR A 85 15.98 21.69 -1.94
C THR A 85 15.11 22.52 -1.00
N PRO A 86 15.60 23.05 0.15
CA PRO A 86 14.81 23.95 0.98
C PRO A 86 14.39 25.26 0.28
N ASP A 87 15.20 25.74 -0.67
CA ASP A 87 14.89 26.97 -1.43
C ASP A 87 13.64 26.80 -2.33
N LEU A 88 13.24 25.55 -2.58
CA LEU A 88 12.07 25.21 -3.39
C LEU A 88 10.78 25.01 -2.57
N ARG A 89 10.80 25.34 -1.27
CA ARG A 89 9.60 25.30 -0.43
C ARG A 89 8.52 26.22 -1.00
N GLY A 90 7.35 25.63 -1.32
CA GLY A 90 6.24 26.38 -1.91
C GLY A 90 6.33 26.62 -3.42
N ALA A 91 7.43 26.20 -4.09
CA ALA A 91 7.61 26.38 -5.53
C ALA A 91 6.88 25.35 -6.41
N LEU A 92 6.47 24.23 -5.82
CA LEU A 92 5.70 23.19 -6.51
C LEU A 92 4.20 23.37 -6.24
N ARG A 93 3.37 22.92 -7.20
CA ARG A 93 1.92 22.91 -7.04
C ARG A 93 1.53 22.06 -5.80
N PRO A 94 0.50 22.47 -5.04
CA PRO A 94 0.05 21.70 -3.88
C PRO A 94 -0.50 20.35 -4.29
N VAL A 95 -0.21 19.33 -3.49
CA VAL A 95 -0.81 17.99 -3.65
C VAL A 95 -2.23 18.05 -3.11
N LEU A 96 -3.22 17.84 -3.99
CA LEU A 96 -4.59 17.66 -3.57
C LEU A 96 -4.73 16.24 -2.99
N VAL A 97 -4.95 16.17 -1.68
CA VAL A 97 -5.14 14.88 -0.99
C VAL A 97 -6.50 14.32 -1.39
N GLN A 98 -6.49 13.24 -2.16
CA GLN A 98 -7.68 12.44 -2.41
C GLN A 98 -7.69 11.24 -1.45
N HIS A 99 -8.74 11.15 -0.63
CA HIS A 99 -8.95 9.99 0.20
C HIS A 99 -9.36 8.78 -0.66
N MET A 100 -8.96 7.59 -0.22
CA MET A 100 -9.39 6.36 -0.87
C MET A 100 -10.90 6.25 -0.81
N ALA A 101 -11.54 6.03 -1.96
CA ALA A 101 -12.97 5.91 -2.07
C ALA A 101 -13.51 4.75 -1.23
N ALA A 102 -14.60 5.02 -0.52
CA ALA A 102 -15.27 4.07 0.34
C ALA A 102 -16.78 4.34 0.36
N ILE A 103 -17.55 3.30 0.16
CA ILE A 103 -18.99 3.33 0.37
C ILE A 103 -19.27 3.41 1.87
N THR A 104 -20.00 4.42 2.30
CA THR A 104 -20.36 4.63 3.71
C THR A 104 -21.87 4.82 3.91
N ASP A 105 -22.63 4.97 2.85
CA ASP A 105 -24.10 4.98 2.89
C ASP A 105 -24.62 3.57 3.20
N PRO A 106 -25.49 3.38 4.22
CA PRO A 106 -25.95 2.05 4.65
C PRO A 106 -26.69 1.26 3.57
N GLN A 107 -27.49 1.92 2.70
CA GLN A 107 -28.20 1.25 1.61
C GLN A 107 -27.21 0.72 0.58
N ARG A 108 -26.26 1.57 0.19
CA ARG A 108 -25.22 1.20 -0.77
C ARG A 108 -24.23 0.16 -0.22
N VAL A 109 -23.99 0.15 1.10
CA VAL A 109 -23.27 -0.94 1.79
C VAL A 109 -24.05 -2.25 1.65
N GLY A 110 -25.36 -2.23 1.83
CA GLY A 110 -26.21 -3.41 1.62
C GLY A 110 -26.09 -3.94 0.17
N ASP A 111 -26.08 -3.05 -0.83
CA ASP A 111 -25.88 -3.43 -2.23
C ASP A 111 -24.51 -4.09 -2.45
N LEU A 112 -23.45 -3.52 -1.88
CA LEU A 112 -22.11 -4.08 -1.96
C LEU A 112 -22.03 -5.49 -1.36
N LEU A 113 -22.62 -5.69 -0.17
CA LEU A 113 -22.58 -6.99 0.49
C LEU A 113 -23.40 -8.04 -0.28
N ARG A 114 -24.57 -7.67 -0.82
CA ARG A 114 -25.36 -8.56 -1.71
C ARG A 114 -24.61 -8.91 -2.99
N ALA A 115 -23.92 -7.94 -3.60
CA ALA A 115 -23.10 -8.19 -4.78
C ALA A 115 -21.93 -9.13 -4.48
N ILE A 116 -21.28 -8.98 -3.32
CA ILE A 116 -20.22 -9.88 -2.85
C ILE A 116 -20.77 -11.30 -2.67
N GLU A 117 -21.94 -11.44 -2.05
CA GLU A 117 -22.56 -12.75 -1.82
C GLU A 117 -22.93 -13.44 -3.14
N SER A 118 -23.43 -12.70 -4.11
CA SER A 118 -23.81 -13.20 -5.43
C SER A 118 -22.64 -13.33 -6.42
N TYR A 119 -21.41 -13.03 -6.01
CA TYR A 119 -20.24 -13.04 -6.89
C TYR A 119 -19.95 -14.44 -7.43
N LYS A 120 -20.05 -14.61 -8.76
CA LYS A 120 -19.87 -15.88 -9.49
C LYS A 120 -18.46 -16.12 -10.03
N GLY A 121 -17.47 -15.34 -9.59
CA GLY A 121 -16.07 -15.54 -9.99
C GLY A 121 -15.39 -16.65 -9.20
N MET A 122 -14.06 -16.65 -9.24
CA MET A 122 -13.25 -17.68 -8.55
C MET A 122 -13.58 -17.76 -7.06
N PRO A 123 -13.73 -18.97 -6.48
CA PRO A 123 -14.05 -19.17 -5.06
C PRO A 123 -13.08 -18.47 -4.11
N ILE A 124 -11.76 -18.51 -4.42
CA ILE A 124 -10.73 -17.84 -3.65
C ILE A 124 -10.94 -16.32 -3.62
N THR A 125 -11.32 -15.71 -4.75
CA THR A 125 -11.60 -14.28 -4.84
C THR A 125 -12.89 -13.92 -4.10
N ARG A 126 -13.92 -14.77 -4.18
CA ARG A 126 -15.16 -14.62 -3.43
C ARG A 126 -14.90 -14.61 -1.92
N ALA A 127 -14.16 -15.59 -1.42
CA ALA A 127 -13.80 -15.67 0.00
C ALA A 127 -13.01 -14.43 0.46
N ALA A 128 -12.07 -13.91 -0.36
CA ALA A 128 -11.35 -12.69 -0.04
C ALA A 128 -12.26 -11.45 0.03
N LEU A 129 -13.25 -11.35 -0.87
CA LEU A 129 -14.26 -10.29 -0.86
C LEU A 129 -15.16 -10.39 0.37
N GLN A 130 -15.62 -11.59 0.73
CA GLN A 130 -16.48 -11.84 1.89
C GLN A 130 -15.75 -11.57 3.21
N LEU A 131 -14.45 -11.89 3.31
CA LEU A 131 -13.65 -11.63 4.50
C LEU A 131 -13.29 -10.15 4.69
N ALA A 132 -13.07 -9.41 3.61
CA ALA A 132 -12.62 -8.02 3.68
C ALA A 132 -13.47 -7.12 4.60
N PRO A 133 -14.84 -7.14 4.53
CA PRO A 133 -15.70 -6.36 5.41
C PRO A 133 -15.81 -6.92 6.84
N LEU A 134 -15.30 -8.12 7.13
CA LEU A 134 -15.41 -8.75 8.45
C LEU A 134 -14.14 -8.59 9.31
N VAL A 135 -12.97 -8.42 8.67
CA VAL A 135 -11.68 -8.41 9.39
C VAL A 135 -11.00 -7.04 9.42
N PHE A 136 -11.42 -6.09 8.59
CA PHE A 136 -10.97 -4.70 8.53
C PHE A 136 -9.45 -4.49 8.48
N VAL A 137 -8.68 -5.47 8.09
CA VAL A 137 -7.23 -5.39 7.92
C VAL A 137 -6.86 -4.63 6.63
N ARG A 138 -5.60 -4.28 6.46
CA ARG A 138 -5.18 -3.66 5.21
C ARG A 138 -5.26 -4.67 4.05
N PRO A 139 -5.60 -4.22 2.81
CA PRO A 139 -5.69 -5.12 1.65
C PRO A 139 -4.44 -5.98 1.44
N GLY A 140 -3.25 -5.42 1.70
CA GLY A 140 -2.00 -6.16 1.60
C GLY A 140 -1.80 -7.19 2.70
N GLU A 141 -2.38 -7.00 3.88
CA GLU A 141 -2.39 -7.97 4.98
C GLU A 141 -3.36 -9.12 4.65
N LEU A 142 -4.58 -8.80 4.21
CA LEU A 142 -5.57 -9.79 3.79
C LEU A 142 -5.03 -10.67 2.64
N ARG A 143 -4.59 -10.03 1.56
CA ARG A 143 -4.12 -10.72 0.36
C ARG A 143 -2.97 -11.72 0.62
N LYS A 144 -2.09 -11.38 1.55
CA LYS A 144 -0.91 -12.18 1.90
C LYS A 144 -1.15 -13.06 3.13
N ALA A 145 -2.38 -13.24 3.57
CA ALA A 145 -2.70 -14.07 4.71
C ALA A 145 -2.25 -15.51 4.49
N GLU A 146 -1.64 -16.09 5.52
CA GLU A 146 -1.12 -17.46 5.52
C GLU A 146 -1.93 -18.31 6.50
N TRP A 147 -2.19 -19.58 6.17
CA TRP A 147 -2.98 -20.47 7.00
C TRP A 147 -2.41 -20.63 8.43
N VAL A 148 -1.10 -20.64 8.56
CA VAL A 148 -0.41 -20.76 9.86
C VAL A 148 -0.72 -19.60 10.84
N GLU A 149 -1.26 -18.50 10.34
CA GLU A 149 -1.62 -17.33 11.14
C GLU A 149 -3.00 -17.44 11.82
N PHE A 150 -3.78 -18.46 11.45
CA PHE A 150 -5.17 -18.61 11.88
C PHE A 150 -5.33 -19.72 12.90
N ASP A 151 -5.95 -19.37 14.02
CA ASP A 151 -6.51 -20.29 14.98
C ASP A 151 -8.04 -20.23 14.86
N LEU A 152 -8.62 -21.19 14.13
CA LEU A 152 -10.05 -21.20 13.85
C LEU A 152 -10.89 -21.60 15.05
N ASP A 153 -10.32 -22.35 15.99
CA ASP A 153 -11.01 -22.79 17.21
C ASP A 153 -11.02 -21.68 18.25
N ALA A 154 -9.92 -20.94 18.39
CA ALA A 154 -9.87 -19.71 19.18
C ALA A 154 -10.50 -18.50 18.45
N ALA A 155 -10.97 -18.67 17.22
CA ALA A 155 -11.52 -17.59 16.37
C ALA A 155 -10.59 -16.36 16.30
N GLN A 156 -9.31 -16.61 16.02
CA GLN A 156 -8.27 -15.57 16.04
C GLN A 156 -7.36 -15.66 14.81
N TRP A 157 -7.05 -14.50 14.23
CA TRP A 157 -6.01 -14.32 13.22
C TRP A 157 -4.86 -13.51 13.80
N ARG A 158 -3.65 -14.04 13.81
CA ARG A 158 -2.43 -13.41 14.33
C ARG A 158 -1.52 -12.98 13.19
N ILE A 159 -1.58 -11.71 12.82
CA ILE A 159 -0.74 -11.15 11.73
C ILE A 159 0.65 -10.86 12.30
N PRO A 160 1.72 -11.53 11.81
CA PRO A 160 3.08 -11.27 12.28
C PRO A 160 3.51 -9.81 12.05
N ALA A 161 4.24 -9.23 13.02
CA ALA A 161 4.73 -7.85 12.91
C ALA A 161 5.54 -7.60 11.63
N ALA A 162 6.29 -8.60 11.17
CA ALA A 162 7.08 -8.55 9.94
C ALA A 162 6.25 -8.26 8.68
N ARG A 163 4.97 -8.68 8.64
CA ARG A 163 4.06 -8.45 7.51
C ARG A 163 3.32 -7.11 7.58
N MET A 164 3.33 -6.46 8.74
CA MET A 164 2.62 -5.20 8.94
C MET A 164 3.37 -4.01 8.34
N LYS A 165 2.64 -2.92 8.06
CA LYS A 165 3.22 -1.63 7.69
C LYS A 165 3.77 -0.94 8.94
N ARG A 166 4.98 -1.32 9.34
CA ARG A 166 5.71 -0.80 10.50
C ARG A 166 7.14 -0.44 10.09
N THR A 167 7.90 0.24 10.96
CA THR A 167 9.34 0.45 10.81
C THR A 167 10.09 -0.88 10.82
N LYS A 168 11.34 -0.91 10.35
CA LYS A 168 12.14 -2.14 10.36
C LYS A 168 12.32 -2.69 11.77
N GLN A 169 12.59 -1.83 12.75
CA GLN A 169 12.77 -2.23 14.14
C GLN A 169 11.48 -2.83 14.74
N GLU A 170 10.33 -2.18 14.53
CA GLU A 170 9.03 -2.71 14.97
C GLU A 170 8.62 -4.02 14.29
N LYS A 171 9.15 -4.30 13.10
CA LYS A 171 8.94 -5.59 12.43
C LYS A 171 9.74 -6.72 13.04
N LEU A 172 10.91 -6.42 13.62
CA LEU A 172 11.78 -7.41 14.26
C LEU A 172 11.36 -7.70 15.70
N SER A 173 10.98 -6.67 16.45
CA SER A 173 10.67 -6.74 17.88
C SER A 173 9.19 -6.59 18.23
N GLY A 174 8.34 -6.28 17.22
CA GLY A 174 6.94 -5.98 17.47
C GLY A 174 6.09 -7.23 17.71
N MET A 175 5.07 -7.09 18.55
CA MET A 175 4.07 -8.12 18.76
C MET A 175 3.20 -8.32 17.52
N ALA A 176 2.75 -9.55 17.29
CA ALA A 176 1.75 -9.87 16.28
C ALA A 176 0.45 -9.08 16.56
N HIS A 177 -0.25 -8.72 15.48
CA HIS A 177 -1.56 -8.09 15.59
C HIS A 177 -2.64 -9.16 15.63
N ALA A 178 -3.33 -9.29 16.75
CA ALA A 178 -4.45 -10.20 16.93
C ALA A 178 -5.72 -9.56 16.35
N VAL A 179 -6.37 -10.25 15.43
CA VAL A 179 -7.66 -9.90 14.84
C VAL A 179 -8.68 -10.93 15.27
N PRO A 180 -9.69 -10.58 16.08
CA PRO A 180 -10.77 -11.49 16.42
C PRO A 180 -11.61 -11.80 15.17
N LEU A 181 -12.02 -13.04 15.03
CA LEU A 181 -12.82 -13.50 13.90
C LEU A 181 -14.27 -13.67 14.33
N SER A 182 -15.19 -13.10 13.56
CA SER A 182 -16.61 -13.36 13.74
C SER A 182 -16.96 -14.81 13.34
N ARG A 183 -18.10 -15.33 13.79
CA ARG A 183 -18.60 -16.64 13.36
C ARG A 183 -18.69 -16.76 11.84
N GLN A 184 -19.11 -15.69 11.15
CA GLN A 184 -19.16 -15.65 9.70
C GLN A 184 -17.77 -15.74 9.07
N ALA A 185 -16.77 -15.05 9.61
CA ALA A 185 -15.40 -15.15 9.13
C ALA A 185 -14.82 -16.56 9.28
N VAL A 186 -15.07 -17.21 10.43
CA VAL A 186 -14.66 -18.60 10.68
C VAL A 186 -15.35 -19.57 9.70
N ALA A 187 -16.65 -19.39 9.42
CA ALA A 187 -17.37 -20.21 8.44
C ALA A 187 -16.75 -20.10 7.04
N ILE A 188 -16.51 -18.87 6.55
CA ILE A 188 -15.86 -18.63 5.26
C ILE A 188 -14.47 -19.30 5.20
N LEU A 189 -13.69 -19.21 6.27
CA LEU A 189 -12.37 -19.84 6.34
C LEU A 189 -12.43 -21.36 6.33
N ARG A 190 -13.39 -21.96 7.05
CA ARG A 190 -13.62 -23.41 7.02
C ARG A 190 -14.05 -23.91 5.65
N GLU A 191 -14.90 -23.16 4.92
CA GLU A 191 -15.27 -23.47 3.54
C GLU A 191 -14.10 -23.32 2.55
N LEU A 192 -13.20 -22.37 2.80
CA LEU A 192 -12.03 -22.13 1.97
C LEU A 192 -10.93 -23.17 2.20
N HIS A 193 -10.80 -23.73 3.41
CA HIS A 193 -9.71 -24.60 3.81
C HIS A 193 -9.55 -25.83 2.92
N PRO A 194 -10.60 -26.57 2.50
CA PRO A 194 -10.45 -27.69 1.57
C PRO A 194 -9.84 -27.31 0.22
N LEU A 195 -9.98 -26.06 -0.20
CA LEU A 195 -9.49 -25.57 -1.50
C LEU A 195 -8.03 -25.11 -1.44
N THR A 196 -7.59 -24.51 -0.34
CA THR A 196 -6.27 -23.85 -0.25
C THR A 196 -5.47 -24.21 1.01
N GLY A 197 -6.05 -24.97 1.95
CA GLY A 197 -5.43 -25.32 3.23
C GLY A 197 -4.19 -26.22 3.14
N HIS A 198 -3.99 -26.89 2.01
CA HIS A 198 -2.79 -27.65 1.70
C HIS A 198 -1.59 -26.77 1.29
N GLY A 199 -1.83 -25.49 1.00
CA GLY A 199 -0.81 -24.52 0.61
C GLY A 199 -0.51 -23.53 1.72
N ARG A 200 0.42 -22.62 1.45
CA ARG A 200 0.83 -21.56 2.40
C ARG A 200 -0.23 -20.49 2.56
N TYR A 201 -0.78 -20.00 1.43
CA TYR A 201 -1.63 -18.80 1.40
C TYR A 201 -3.12 -19.14 1.44
N LEU A 202 -3.91 -18.34 2.18
CA LEU A 202 -5.36 -18.38 2.10
C LEU A 202 -5.84 -18.12 0.68
N PHE A 203 -5.24 -17.12 0.05
CA PHE A 203 -5.60 -16.63 -1.29
C PHE A 203 -4.40 -16.77 -2.23
N PRO A 204 -4.08 -18.00 -2.67
CA PRO A 204 -2.99 -18.22 -3.62
C PRO A 204 -3.31 -17.63 -4.99
N SER A 205 -2.26 -17.33 -5.74
CA SER A 205 -2.37 -16.94 -7.14
C SER A 205 -2.86 -18.14 -7.98
N PRO A 206 -3.87 -17.96 -8.84
CA PRO A 206 -4.33 -19.05 -9.71
C PRO A 206 -3.29 -19.51 -10.73
N ARG A 207 -2.22 -18.73 -10.93
CA ARG A 207 -1.16 -19.06 -11.89
C ARG A 207 -0.11 -20.02 -11.36
N THR A 208 0.25 -19.89 -10.07
CA THR A 208 1.39 -20.64 -9.51
C THR A 208 1.08 -21.34 -8.19
N GLY A 209 0.04 -20.96 -7.47
CA GLY A 209 -0.23 -21.43 -6.10
C GLY A 209 0.79 -20.97 -5.04
N GLU A 210 2.03 -20.72 -5.44
CA GLU A 210 3.16 -20.38 -4.56
C GLU A 210 3.23 -18.90 -4.16
N ARG A 211 2.47 -18.06 -4.81
CA ARG A 211 2.38 -16.62 -4.53
C ARG A 211 0.97 -16.26 -4.07
N PRO A 212 0.84 -15.22 -3.25
CA PRO A 212 -0.49 -14.72 -2.92
C PRO A 212 -1.18 -14.14 -4.16
N MET A 213 -2.51 -14.04 -4.14
CA MET A 213 -3.28 -13.37 -5.20
C MET A 213 -2.72 -11.98 -5.51
N SER A 214 -2.96 -11.48 -6.72
CA SER A 214 -2.45 -10.17 -7.15
C SER A 214 -3.06 -9.02 -6.33
N ASP A 215 -2.36 -7.88 -6.29
CA ASP A 215 -2.85 -6.65 -5.64
C ASP A 215 -4.20 -6.19 -6.21
N ASN A 216 -4.45 -6.52 -7.48
CA ASN A 216 -5.68 -6.15 -8.20
C ASN A 216 -6.78 -7.21 -8.10
N GLY A 217 -6.58 -8.36 -7.44
CA GLY A 217 -7.56 -9.44 -7.42
C GLY A 217 -8.93 -9.00 -6.89
N VAL A 218 -8.96 -8.45 -5.69
CA VAL A 218 -10.17 -7.89 -5.06
C VAL A 218 -10.68 -6.67 -5.83
N LEU A 219 -9.78 -5.77 -6.27
CA LEU A 219 -10.17 -4.56 -7.00
C LEU A 219 -10.84 -4.88 -8.33
N SER A 220 -10.30 -5.81 -9.10
CA SER A 220 -10.89 -6.24 -10.38
C SER A 220 -12.26 -6.88 -10.18
N ALA A 221 -12.45 -7.61 -9.08
CA ALA A 221 -13.75 -8.19 -8.75
C ALA A 221 -14.77 -7.12 -8.38
N LEU A 222 -14.40 -6.12 -7.59
CA LEU A 222 -15.26 -4.95 -7.30
C LEU A 222 -15.71 -4.25 -8.60
N ARG A 223 -14.78 -4.03 -9.56
CA ARG A 223 -15.12 -3.41 -10.86
C ARG A 223 -16.11 -4.25 -11.66
N ARG A 224 -15.94 -5.58 -11.69
CA ARG A 224 -16.89 -6.49 -12.38
C ARG A 224 -18.27 -6.50 -11.74
N MET A 225 -18.38 -6.23 -10.45
CA MET A 225 -19.64 -6.09 -9.73
C MET A 225 -20.26 -4.70 -9.86
N GLY A 226 -19.65 -3.78 -10.63
CA GLY A 226 -20.22 -2.44 -10.88
C GLY A 226 -19.82 -1.37 -9.86
N PHE A 227 -18.79 -1.61 -9.01
CA PHE A 227 -18.28 -0.62 -8.07
C PHE A 227 -17.00 0.04 -8.63
N PRO A 228 -17.04 1.27 -9.19
CA PRO A 228 -15.90 1.94 -9.81
C PRO A 228 -14.87 2.43 -8.77
N SER A 229 -13.67 2.84 -9.25
CA SER A 229 -12.53 3.18 -8.38
C SER A 229 -12.72 4.41 -7.51
N ASP A 230 -13.58 5.29 -7.93
CA ASP A 230 -14.02 6.51 -7.25
C ASP A 230 -15.17 6.25 -6.25
N GLU A 231 -15.76 5.07 -6.25
CA GLU A 231 -16.80 4.65 -5.30
C GLU A 231 -16.26 3.71 -4.22
N MET A 232 -15.51 2.66 -4.62
CA MET A 232 -15.03 1.65 -3.67
C MET A 232 -13.62 1.16 -4.00
N THR A 233 -12.78 1.05 -2.97
CA THR A 233 -11.44 0.48 -3.05
C THR A 233 -11.26 -0.63 -2.01
N GLY A 234 -10.18 -1.40 -2.12
CA GLY A 234 -9.83 -2.38 -1.08
C GLY A 234 -9.59 -1.73 0.30
N HIS A 235 -9.10 -0.49 0.33
CA HIS A 235 -8.98 0.28 1.58
C HIS A 235 -10.32 0.81 2.08
N GLY A 236 -11.30 0.95 1.19
CA GLY A 236 -12.66 1.40 1.51
C GLY A 236 -13.34 0.54 2.57
N PHE A 237 -13.06 -0.78 2.62
CA PHE A 237 -13.61 -1.66 3.67
C PHE A 237 -13.22 -1.22 5.08
N ARG A 238 -12.03 -0.64 5.27
CA ARG A 238 -11.60 -0.13 6.59
C ARG A 238 -12.31 1.18 6.95
N ALA A 239 -12.51 2.06 5.98
CA ALA A 239 -13.23 3.31 6.18
C ALA A 239 -14.72 3.05 6.47
N LEU A 240 -15.32 2.12 5.72
CA LEU A 240 -16.68 1.60 5.97
C LEU A 240 -16.84 1.12 7.41
N ALA A 241 -15.96 0.20 7.84
CA ALA A 241 -16.00 -0.35 9.19
C ALA A 241 -15.88 0.71 10.27
N ARG A 242 -14.89 1.62 10.12
CA ARG A 242 -14.68 2.72 11.07
C ARG A 242 -15.93 3.57 11.23
N ARG A 243 -16.60 3.90 10.13
CA ARG A 243 -17.80 4.72 10.16
C ARG A 243 -18.95 3.99 10.80
N MET A 244 -19.26 2.77 10.37
CA MET A 244 -20.36 1.98 10.93
C MET A 244 -20.20 1.69 12.42
N LEU A 245 -18.97 1.43 12.89
CA LEU A 245 -18.67 1.22 14.30
C LEU A 245 -18.84 2.53 15.10
N ALA A 246 -18.36 3.66 14.58
CA ALA A 246 -18.51 4.96 15.23
C ALA A 246 -19.98 5.36 15.36
N GLU A 247 -20.81 5.10 14.36
CA GLU A 247 -22.25 5.41 14.39
C GLU A 247 -23.08 4.50 15.34
N ARG A 248 -22.54 3.31 15.69
CA ARG A 248 -23.22 2.39 16.62
C ARG A 248 -22.73 2.47 18.06
N LEU A 249 -21.54 3.02 18.28
CA LEU A 249 -20.92 3.12 19.61
C LEU A 249 -21.12 4.51 20.26
N ASN A 250 -21.70 5.47 19.51
CA ASN A 250 -22.18 6.76 20.00
C ASN A 250 -23.70 6.72 20.14
#